data_c8c5844998b0b2cd2f6d38091e4768a5
#
_entry.id   c8c5844998b0b2cd2f6d38091e4768a5
#
_cell.length_a   1.000
_cell.length_b   1.000
_cell.length_c   1.000
_cell.angle_alpha   90.00
_cell.angle_beta   90.00
_cell.angle_gamma   90.00
#
_symmetry.space_group_name_H-M   'P 1'
#
loop_
_entity.id
_entity.type
_entity.pdbx_description
1 polymer ?
#
loop_
_entity_poly.entity_id
_entity_poly.type
_entity_poly.pdbx_seq_one_letter_code
_entity_poly.pdbx_strand_id
1 'polypeptide(L)'
;MKTNLNFIMAATILLLAAGCSVVKPGYNAMRWKPLSKGLVTDKIYSNGVVWHWPWNGVVGYNMQWKTYNENVSILTEDELHIDLTVSVTLRPVASELPQLELEVGKEYYNKVIQPEFMSLVRNVFSTYKYTTVSPKSPEIESAILTRLMMMTKGKHIEFNNVTVKHIEYPVVVTSAVDKKLAVQQAIEQKEYELKIAEKNAEIQRVLAKGQRDAQQIIDAGLTQRYLQYKALEVQDKLTTNPNTKFFFVPIGKDGLPVILDTHDK
;
A
#
# COMPACT_ATOMS: atom_id res chain seq x y z
N MET A 1 81.28 -7.96 1.72
CA MET A 1 80.21 -7.07 2.29
C MET A 1 79.29 -6.44 1.25
N LYS A 2 79.78 -6.07 0.07
CA LYS A 2 78.92 -5.46 -1.00
C LYS A 2 77.92 -6.43 -1.66
N THR A 3 78.21 -7.71 -1.73
CA THR A 3 77.34 -8.74 -2.30
C THR A 3 76.09 -8.98 -1.45
N ASN A 4 76.18 -8.93 -0.08
CA ASN A 4 75.07 -9.11 0.80
C ASN A 4 74.13 -7.90 0.78
N LEU A 5 74.61 -6.69 0.60
CA LEU A 5 73.83 -5.47 0.50
C LEU A 5 72.93 -5.43 -0.77
N ASN A 6 73.52 -5.86 -1.90
CA ASN A 6 72.80 -5.97 -3.17
C ASN A 6 71.69 -7.04 -3.12
N PHE A 7 71.91 -8.16 -2.39
CA PHE A 7 70.94 -9.21 -2.21
C PHE A 7 69.77 -8.76 -1.30
N ILE A 8 70.08 -8.01 -0.24
CA ILE A 8 69.07 -7.43 0.65
C ILE A 8 68.28 -6.37 -0.09
N MET A 9 68.88 -5.53 -0.88
CA MET A 9 68.22 -4.50 -1.69
C MET A 9 67.32 -5.12 -2.76
N ALA A 10 67.75 -6.18 -3.43
CA ALA A 10 66.95 -6.92 -4.39
C ALA A 10 65.77 -7.64 -3.73
N ALA A 11 65.96 -8.22 -2.55
CA ALA A 11 64.88 -8.86 -1.76
C ALA A 11 63.83 -7.85 -1.28
N THR A 12 64.28 -6.63 -0.88
CA THR A 12 63.39 -5.54 -0.47
C THR A 12 62.57 -4.99 -1.63
N ILE A 13 63.15 -4.85 -2.79
CA ILE A 13 62.48 -4.42 -4.03
C ILE A 13 61.45 -5.50 -4.45
N LEU A 14 61.78 -6.78 -4.31
CA LEU A 14 60.91 -7.90 -4.64
C LEU A 14 59.69 -7.96 -3.67
N LEU A 15 59.89 -7.66 -2.39
CA LEU A 15 58.84 -7.56 -1.39
C LEU A 15 57.90 -6.36 -1.61
N LEU A 16 58.46 -5.22 -2.04
CA LEU A 16 57.69 -4.01 -2.37
C LEU A 16 56.88 -4.16 -3.67
N ALA A 17 57.28 -5.10 -4.53
CA ALA A 17 56.57 -5.40 -5.78
C ALA A 17 55.35 -6.31 -5.60
N ALA A 18 55.13 -6.88 -4.39
CA ALA A 18 53.96 -7.71 -4.13
C ALA A 18 52.71 -6.83 -3.99
N GLY A 19 51.80 -6.93 -4.96
CA GLY A 19 50.50 -6.30 -4.89
C GLY A 19 49.55 -7.06 -3.94
N CYS A 20 48.78 -6.34 -3.16
CA CYS A 20 47.69 -6.95 -2.43
C CYS A 20 46.36 -6.21 -2.73
N SER A 21 45.28 -6.98 -2.89
CA SER A 21 43.93 -6.45 -3.04
C SER A 21 43.07 -6.94 -1.89
N VAL A 22 42.27 -6.03 -1.31
CA VAL A 22 41.36 -6.37 -0.26
C VAL A 22 39.98 -6.64 -0.83
N VAL A 23 39.45 -7.83 -0.61
CA VAL A 23 38.07 -8.22 -0.96
C VAL A 23 37.18 -7.86 0.22
N LYS A 24 36.27 -6.93 0.02
CA LYS A 24 35.35 -6.46 1.05
C LYS A 24 34.33 -7.56 1.44
N PRO A 25 33.79 -7.52 2.68
CA PRO A 25 32.67 -8.38 3.05
C PRO A 25 31.48 -8.22 2.07
N GLY A 26 30.85 -9.33 1.72
CA GLY A 26 29.76 -9.36 0.72
C GLY A 26 30.23 -9.37 -0.74
N TYR A 27 31.55 -9.41 -0.98
CA TYR A 27 32.12 -9.58 -2.32
C TYR A 27 32.86 -10.91 -2.44
N ASN A 28 32.76 -11.50 -3.63
CA ASN A 28 33.63 -12.60 -4.06
C ASN A 28 34.52 -12.12 -5.20
N ALA A 29 35.72 -12.63 -5.22
CA ALA A 29 36.70 -12.19 -6.19
C ALA A 29 37.48 -13.37 -6.79
N MET A 30 37.94 -13.19 -8.02
CA MET A 30 38.76 -14.13 -8.78
C MET A 30 40.04 -13.45 -9.23
N ARG A 31 41.12 -14.21 -9.35
CA ARG A 31 42.37 -13.69 -9.90
C ARG A 31 42.34 -13.68 -11.41
N TRP A 32 42.81 -12.59 -11.97
CA TRP A 32 43.07 -12.47 -13.40
C TRP A 32 44.60 -12.38 -13.65
N LYS A 33 45.10 -13.30 -14.45
CA LYS A 33 46.55 -13.43 -14.77
C LYS A 33 46.78 -13.20 -16.25
N PRO A 34 46.97 -11.94 -16.71
CA PRO A 34 47.08 -11.62 -18.13
C PRO A 34 48.29 -12.27 -18.83
N LEU A 35 49.37 -12.49 -18.09
CA LEU A 35 50.58 -13.09 -18.62
C LEU A 35 50.65 -14.63 -18.55
N SER A 36 49.54 -15.30 -18.12
CA SER A 36 49.52 -16.74 -17.96
C SER A 36 48.18 -17.33 -18.44
N LYS A 37 47.40 -17.93 -17.52
CA LYS A 37 46.15 -18.66 -17.83
C LYS A 37 44.91 -17.77 -17.98
N GLY A 38 45.04 -16.44 -17.92
CA GLY A 38 43.86 -15.56 -17.91
C GLY A 38 43.10 -15.59 -16.57
N LEU A 39 41.80 -15.78 -16.62
CA LEU A 39 40.99 -15.89 -15.41
C LEU A 39 41.24 -17.21 -14.68
N VAL A 40 41.52 -17.15 -13.37
CA VAL A 40 41.70 -18.35 -12.53
C VAL A 40 40.31 -18.78 -12.04
N THR A 41 39.82 -19.90 -12.57
CA THR A 41 38.49 -20.45 -12.31
C THR A 41 38.41 -21.34 -11.09
N ASP A 42 39.58 -21.88 -10.66
CA ASP A 42 39.64 -22.92 -9.64
C ASP A 42 39.48 -22.40 -8.20
N LYS A 43 39.64 -21.10 -8.00
CA LYS A 43 39.63 -20.50 -6.66
C LYS A 43 38.93 -19.15 -6.62
N ILE A 44 37.89 -19.13 -5.80
CA ILE A 44 37.11 -17.92 -5.49
C ILE A 44 37.49 -17.45 -4.07
N TYR A 45 37.76 -16.17 -3.92
CA TYR A 45 38.11 -15.52 -2.65
C TYR A 45 36.88 -14.77 -2.13
N SER A 46 36.36 -15.17 -0.97
CA SER A 46 35.10 -14.62 -0.45
C SER A 46 35.28 -13.37 0.41
N ASN A 47 36.39 -13.15 1.03
CA ASN A 47 36.72 -11.94 1.79
C ASN A 47 38.19 -12.01 2.24
N GLY A 48 38.76 -10.87 2.65
CA GLY A 48 40.12 -10.77 3.16
C GLY A 48 41.11 -10.29 2.13
N VAL A 49 42.40 -10.52 2.40
CA VAL A 49 43.50 -10.04 1.56
C VAL A 49 43.89 -11.09 0.54
N VAL A 50 43.96 -10.70 -0.71
CA VAL A 50 44.42 -11.53 -1.83
C VAL A 50 45.77 -11.02 -2.31
N TRP A 51 46.81 -11.82 -2.06
CA TRP A 51 48.15 -11.53 -2.53
C TRP A 51 48.30 -11.88 -4.03
N HIS A 52 48.82 -10.97 -4.82
CA HIS A 52 49.06 -11.19 -6.24
C HIS A 52 50.28 -10.41 -6.71
N TRP A 53 50.83 -10.83 -7.83
CA TRP A 53 51.92 -10.08 -8.49
C TRP A 53 51.36 -8.78 -9.08
N PRO A 54 52.21 -7.73 -9.23
CA PRO A 54 51.72 -6.40 -9.64
C PRO A 54 51.07 -6.38 -11.03
N TRP A 55 51.38 -7.31 -11.89
CA TRP A 55 50.73 -7.47 -13.21
C TRP A 55 49.46 -8.32 -13.21
N ASN A 56 49.13 -8.92 -12.10
CA ASN A 56 47.87 -9.66 -11.94
C ASN A 56 46.78 -8.75 -11.41
N GLY A 57 45.54 -8.99 -11.83
CA GLY A 57 44.37 -8.29 -11.35
C GLY A 57 43.47 -9.16 -10.45
N VAL A 58 42.51 -8.51 -9.84
CA VAL A 58 41.43 -9.16 -9.10
C VAL A 58 40.09 -8.67 -9.64
N VAL A 59 39.25 -9.59 -10.07
CA VAL A 59 37.89 -9.31 -10.55
C VAL A 59 36.93 -9.64 -9.43
N GLY A 60 36.25 -8.63 -8.89
CA GLY A 60 35.30 -8.80 -7.78
C GLY A 60 33.84 -8.59 -8.20
N TYR A 61 32.95 -9.39 -7.59
CA TYR A 61 31.52 -9.34 -7.73
C TYR A 61 30.85 -9.11 -6.39
N ASN A 62 29.80 -8.28 -6.36
CA ASN A 62 28.92 -8.15 -5.21
C ASN A 62 27.99 -9.36 -5.14
N MET A 63 28.02 -10.06 -4.01
CA MET A 63 27.20 -11.26 -3.75
C MET A 63 25.92 -10.97 -2.98
N GLN A 64 25.71 -9.72 -2.59
CA GLN A 64 24.51 -9.30 -1.87
C GLN A 64 23.34 -9.20 -2.84
N TRP A 65 22.13 -9.41 -2.31
CA TRP A 65 20.93 -9.17 -3.05
C TRP A 65 20.84 -7.73 -3.51
N LYS A 66 20.66 -7.53 -4.81
CA LYS A 66 20.52 -6.21 -5.41
C LYS A 66 19.19 -6.12 -6.14
N THR A 67 18.45 -5.06 -5.84
CA THR A 67 17.16 -4.76 -6.47
C THR A 67 17.37 -3.75 -7.58
N TYR A 68 16.89 -4.08 -8.76
CA TYR A 68 16.83 -3.21 -9.92
C TYR A 68 15.38 -2.80 -10.17
N ASN A 69 15.16 -1.53 -10.47
CA ASN A 69 13.85 -0.97 -10.78
C ASN A 69 13.82 -0.57 -12.24
N GLU A 70 12.80 -1.02 -12.95
CA GLU A 70 12.62 -0.74 -14.37
C GLU A 70 11.26 -0.13 -14.62
N ASN A 71 11.22 0.90 -15.46
CA ASN A 71 9.99 1.49 -15.93
C ASN A 71 9.66 0.90 -17.30
N VAL A 72 8.49 0.33 -17.41
CA VAL A 72 8.06 -0.38 -18.62
C VAL A 72 6.67 0.11 -19.01
N SER A 73 6.58 0.68 -20.23
CA SER A 73 5.28 0.95 -20.85
C SER A 73 4.79 -0.31 -21.54
N ILE A 74 3.57 -0.70 -21.22
CA ILE A 74 2.92 -1.89 -21.77
C ILE A 74 1.56 -1.56 -22.38
N LEU A 75 1.12 -2.46 -23.26
CA LEU A 75 -0.23 -2.48 -23.78
C LEU A 75 -0.98 -3.66 -23.14
N THR A 76 -2.09 -3.39 -22.48
CA THR A 76 -2.94 -4.44 -21.88
C THR A 76 -3.77 -5.17 -22.94
N GLU A 77 -4.45 -6.27 -22.54
CA GLU A 77 -5.42 -6.98 -23.42
C GLU A 77 -6.51 -6.05 -23.98
N ASP A 78 -6.90 -5.02 -23.22
CA ASP A 78 -7.90 -4.02 -23.60
C ASP A 78 -7.32 -2.85 -24.42
N GLU A 79 -6.12 -3.01 -25.00
CA GLU A 79 -5.41 -2.01 -25.80
C GLU A 79 -5.13 -0.69 -25.08
N LEU A 80 -5.06 -0.73 -23.73
CA LEU A 80 -4.76 0.43 -22.93
C LEU A 80 -3.26 0.49 -22.62
N HIS A 81 -2.64 1.64 -22.89
CA HIS A 81 -1.27 1.92 -22.46
C HIS A 81 -1.23 2.22 -20.97
N ILE A 82 -0.42 1.48 -20.23
CA ILE A 82 -0.13 1.73 -18.81
C ILE A 82 1.38 1.73 -18.59
N ASP A 83 1.84 2.59 -17.69
CA ASP A 83 3.22 2.65 -17.27
C ASP A 83 3.40 1.93 -15.93
N LEU A 84 4.36 1.02 -15.90
CA LEU A 84 4.63 0.18 -14.73
C LEU A 84 6.04 0.43 -14.23
N THR A 85 6.19 0.52 -12.91
CA THR A 85 7.50 0.35 -12.26
C THR A 85 7.56 -1.03 -11.65
N VAL A 86 8.40 -1.88 -12.22
CA VAL A 86 8.65 -3.24 -11.72
C VAL A 86 10.06 -3.36 -11.19
N SER A 87 10.24 -4.16 -10.15
CA SER A 87 11.55 -4.42 -9.57
C SER A 87 11.85 -5.90 -9.59
N VAL A 88 13.11 -6.21 -9.84
CA VAL A 88 13.65 -7.56 -9.74
C VAL A 88 14.83 -7.58 -8.77
N THR A 89 14.83 -8.53 -7.85
CA THR A 89 15.90 -8.73 -6.88
C THR A 89 16.67 -9.99 -7.24
N LEU A 90 17.97 -9.83 -7.47
CA LEU A 90 18.83 -10.90 -7.94
C LEU A 90 20.25 -10.78 -7.35
N ARG A 91 21.02 -11.86 -7.48
CA ARG A 91 22.45 -11.89 -7.19
C ARG A 91 23.16 -12.92 -8.07
N PRO A 92 24.46 -12.81 -8.27
CA PRO A 92 25.25 -13.85 -8.92
C PRO A 92 25.32 -15.13 -8.07
N VAL A 93 25.42 -16.30 -8.71
CA VAL A 93 25.68 -17.58 -8.03
C VAL A 93 27.16 -17.68 -7.71
N ALA A 94 27.51 -17.84 -6.43
CA ALA A 94 28.89 -17.79 -5.96
C ALA A 94 29.80 -18.85 -6.59
N SER A 95 29.32 -20.06 -6.79
CA SER A 95 30.06 -21.17 -7.39
C SER A 95 30.31 -20.99 -8.90
N GLU A 96 29.48 -20.18 -9.56
CA GLU A 96 29.45 -20.04 -11.02
C GLU A 96 29.96 -18.69 -11.51
N LEU A 97 30.59 -17.90 -10.62
CA LEU A 97 31.19 -16.62 -10.97
C LEU A 97 32.22 -16.66 -12.11
N PRO A 98 33.07 -17.70 -12.21
CA PRO A 98 34.03 -17.79 -13.34
C PRO A 98 33.32 -17.87 -14.69
N GLN A 99 32.24 -18.63 -14.77
CA GLN A 99 31.43 -18.78 -15.98
C GLN A 99 30.72 -17.47 -16.31
N LEU A 100 30.12 -16.81 -15.30
CA LEU A 100 29.48 -15.52 -15.45
C LEU A 100 30.45 -14.47 -16.04
N GLU A 101 31.69 -14.40 -15.52
CA GLU A 101 32.71 -13.45 -16.04
C GLU A 101 33.12 -13.77 -17.47
N LEU A 102 33.27 -15.05 -17.81
CA LEU A 102 33.71 -15.48 -19.15
C LEU A 102 32.61 -15.29 -20.21
N GLU A 103 31.33 -15.54 -19.86
CA GLU A 103 30.24 -15.51 -20.82
C GLU A 103 29.59 -14.12 -20.95
N VAL A 104 29.47 -13.37 -19.86
CA VAL A 104 28.68 -12.14 -19.82
C VAL A 104 29.47 -10.95 -19.27
N GLY A 105 30.23 -11.18 -18.19
CA GLY A 105 31.00 -10.16 -17.49
C GLY A 105 30.21 -9.36 -16.44
N LYS A 106 30.83 -8.29 -15.93
CA LYS A 106 30.30 -7.50 -14.80
C LYS A 106 28.96 -6.80 -15.07
N GLU A 107 28.67 -6.50 -16.30
CA GLU A 107 27.44 -5.81 -16.70
C GLU A 107 26.29 -6.78 -17.06
N TYR A 108 26.33 -7.98 -16.47
CA TYR A 108 25.36 -9.05 -16.73
C TYR A 108 23.91 -8.58 -16.66
N TYR A 109 23.59 -7.65 -15.75
CA TYR A 109 22.26 -7.13 -15.63
C TYR A 109 21.85 -6.36 -16.89
N ASN A 110 22.57 -5.28 -17.21
CA ASN A 110 22.20 -4.39 -18.31
C ASN A 110 22.26 -5.07 -19.69
N LYS A 111 23.20 -6.00 -19.86
CA LYS A 111 23.41 -6.65 -21.17
C LYS A 111 22.46 -7.81 -21.45
N VAL A 112 22.09 -8.57 -20.42
CA VAL A 112 21.33 -9.81 -20.57
C VAL A 112 20.01 -9.79 -19.83
N ILE A 113 20.02 -9.49 -18.53
CA ILE A 113 18.84 -9.65 -17.71
C ILE A 113 17.79 -8.58 -17.97
N GLN A 114 18.20 -7.32 -18.03
CA GLN A 114 17.29 -6.19 -18.23
C GLN A 114 16.42 -6.34 -19.49
N PRO A 115 16.97 -6.56 -20.70
CA PRO A 115 16.15 -6.68 -21.91
C PRO A 115 15.20 -7.89 -21.87
N GLU A 116 15.66 -9.03 -21.33
CA GLU A 116 14.83 -10.22 -21.16
C GLU A 116 13.69 -9.99 -20.15
N PHE A 117 14.04 -9.37 -19.01
CA PHE A 117 13.06 -9.03 -17.98
C PHE A 117 11.99 -8.08 -18.49
N MET A 118 12.39 -6.99 -19.18
CA MET A 118 11.44 -6.03 -19.77
C MET A 118 10.54 -6.68 -20.83
N SER A 119 11.09 -7.55 -21.67
CA SER A 119 10.31 -8.28 -22.68
C SER A 119 9.33 -9.23 -22.02
N LEU A 120 9.75 -9.96 -20.99
CA LEU A 120 8.89 -10.87 -20.24
C LEU A 120 7.75 -10.13 -19.52
N VAL A 121 8.05 -9.01 -18.88
CA VAL A 121 7.04 -8.15 -18.25
C VAL A 121 5.98 -7.74 -19.26
N ARG A 122 6.37 -7.21 -20.43
CA ARG A 122 5.41 -6.85 -21.49
C ARG A 122 4.55 -8.02 -21.91
N ASN A 123 5.15 -9.17 -22.16
CA ASN A 123 4.42 -10.36 -22.61
C ASN A 123 3.43 -10.90 -21.57
N VAL A 124 3.78 -10.85 -20.29
CA VAL A 124 2.88 -11.32 -19.23
C VAL A 124 1.72 -10.34 -19.04
N PHE A 125 2.03 -9.04 -18.92
CA PHE A 125 1.00 -8.04 -18.68
C PHE A 125 0.03 -7.87 -19.85
N SER A 126 0.47 -8.07 -21.12
CA SER A 126 -0.40 -7.98 -22.28
C SER A 126 -1.52 -9.04 -22.30
N THR A 127 -1.47 -10.05 -21.46
CA THR A 127 -2.52 -11.07 -21.32
C THR A 127 -3.56 -10.74 -20.25
N TYR A 128 -3.42 -9.59 -19.57
CA TYR A 128 -4.34 -9.16 -18.53
C TYR A 128 -5.06 -7.87 -18.90
N LYS A 129 -6.33 -7.76 -18.48
CA LYS A 129 -7.11 -6.51 -18.59
C LYS A 129 -6.67 -5.52 -17.53
N TYR A 130 -6.71 -4.22 -17.85
CA TYR A 130 -6.29 -3.17 -16.92
C TYR A 130 -6.99 -3.25 -15.55
N THR A 131 -8.27 -3.67 -15.52
CA THR A 131 -9.06 -3.82 -14.28
C THR A 131 -8.58 -4.96 -13.39
N THR A 132 -7.90 -5.96 -13.98
CA THR A 132 -7.46 -7.18 -13.27
C THR A 132 -5.99 -7.13 -12.89
N VAL A 133 -5.21 -6.22 -13.45
CA VAL A 133 -3.76 -6.10 -13.16
C VAL A 133 -3.51 -5.85 -11.68
N SER A 134 -4.17 -4.86 -11.07
CA SER A 134 -3.95 -4.53 -9.67
C SER A 134 -4.35 -5.66 -8.70
N PRO A 135 -5.57 -6.24 -8.77
CA PRO A 135 -5.97 -7.32 -7.86
C PRO A 135 -5.18 -8.63 -8.08
N LYS A 136 -4.66 -8.86 -9.30
CA LYS A 136 -3.89 -10.07 -9.63
C LYS A 136 -2.38 -9.86 -9.61
N SER A 137 -1.89 -8.73 -9.10
CA SER A 137 -0.45 -8.46 -9.02
C SER A 137 0.38 -9.61 -8.43
N PRO A 138 -0.02 -10.28 -7.33
CA PRO A 138 0.77 -11.38 -6.78
C PRO A 138 0.87 -12.60 -7.72
N GLU A 139 -0.20 -12.90 -8.47
CA GLU A 139 -0.22 -13.95 -9.48
C GLU A 139 0.71 -13.62 -10.65
N ILE A 140 0.66 -12.38 -11.11
CA ILE A 140 1.51 -11.86 -12.19
C ILE A 140 2.98 -11.88 -11.79
N GLU A 141 3.32 -11.42 -10.58
CA GLU A 141 4.68 -11.42 -10.03
C GLU A 141 5.27 -12.83 -9.98
N SER A 142 4.50 -13.80 -9.50
CA SER A 142 4.92 -15.20 -9.44
C SER A 142 5.10 -15.83 -10.82
N ALA A 143 4.22 -15.49 -11.77
CA ALA A 143 4.32 -15.93 -13.16
C ALA A 143 5.57 -15.35 -13.86
N ILE A 144 5.86 -14.08 -13.64
CA ILE A 144 7.07 -13.43 -14.17
C ILE A 144 8.31 -14.08 -13.57
N LEU A 145 8.37 -14.25 -12.24
CA LEU A 145 9.51 -14.85 -11.56
C LEU A 145 9.78 -16.28 -12.09
N THR A 146 8.75 -17.10 -12.19
CA THR A 146 8.87 -18.48 -12.67
C THR A 146 9.40 -18.53 -14.11
N ARG A 147 8.83 -17.72 -15.01
CA ARG A 147 9.29 -17.65 -16.41
C ARG A 147 10.70 -17.08 -16.52
N LEU A 148 11.03 -16.07 -15.71
CA LEU A 148 12.36 -15.47 -15.67
C LEU A 148 13.41 -16.51 -15.25
N MET A 149 13.14 -17.29 -14.20
CA MET A 149 14.02 -18.37 -13.76
C MET A 149 14.21 -19.43 -14.84
N MET A 150 13.19 -19.75 -15.61
CA MET A 150 13.29 -20.73 -16.73
C MET A 150 14.15 -20.18 -17.87
N MET A 151 13.95 -18.91 -18.26
CA MET A 151 14.69 -18.26 -19.36
C MET A 151 16.17 -18.03 -19.04
N THR A 152 16.44 -17.76 -17.76
CA THR A 152 17.81 -17.45 -17.30
C THR A 152 18.55 -18.66 -16.73
N LYS A 153 17.97 -19.84 -16.86
CA LYS A 153 18.63 -21.10 -16.45
C LYS A 153 19.98 -21.25 -17.17
N GLY A 154 21.06 -21.41 -16.39
CA GLY A 154 22.43 -21.50 -16.91
C GLY A 154 23.11 -20.14 -17.11
N LYS A 155 22.51 -19.02 -16.74
CA LYS A 155 23.15 -17.68 -16.80
C LYS A 155 23.84 -17.27 -15.48
N HIS A 156 24.00 -18.21 -14.56
CA HIS A 156 24.79 -18.06 -13.33
C HIS A 156 24.26 -16.98 -12.36
N ILE A 157 22.93 -16.75 -12.38
CA ILE A 157 22.24 -15.71 -11.60
C ILE A 157 21.08 -16.34 -10.85
N GLU A 158 20.93 -15.94 -9.60
CA GLU A 158 19.84 -16.33 -8.71
C GLU A 158 18.86 -15.18 -8.53
N PHE A 159 17.58 -15.45 -8.66
CA PHE A 159 16.48 -14.49 -8.45
C PHE A 159 15.80 -14.77 -7.13
N ASN A 160 15.46 -13.71 -6.40
CA ASN A 160 14.73 -13.81 -5.14
C ASN A 160 13.23 -13.53 -5.36
N ASN A 161 12.91 -12.35 -5.88
CA ASN A 161 11.55 -11.93 -6.13
C ASN A 161 11.46 -10.93 -7.29
N VAL A 162 10.26 -10.83 -7.82
CA VAL A 162 9.82 -9.74 -8.70
C VAL A 162 8.65 -9.05 -8.02
N THR A 163 8.61 -7.73 -8.05
CA THR A 163 7.54 -6.95 -7.41
C THR A 163 7.09 -5.83 -8.33
N VAL A 164 5.79 -5.67 -8.47
CA VAL A 164 5.16 -4.55 -9.15
C VAL A 164 4.98 -3.42 -8.14
N LYS A 165 5.72 -2.32 -8.30
CA LYS A 165 5.74 -1.22 -7.33
C LYS A 165 4.67 -0.19 -7.58
N HIS A 166 4.51 0.21 -8.83
CA HIS A 166 3.60 1.27 -9.22
C HIS A 166 2.98 0.96 -10.57
N ILE A 167 1.70 1.29 -10.70
CA ILE A 167 0.94 1.17 -11.94
C ILE A 167 0.32 2.54 -12.20
N GLU A 168 0.72 3.19 -13.28
CA GLU A 168 0.19 4.47 -13.68
C GLU A 168 -0.80 4.28 -14.82
N TYR A 169 -2.05 4.65 -14.57
CA TYR A 169 -3.11 4.58 -15.56
C TYR A 169 -3.30 5.94 -16.24
N PRO A 170 -3.67 5.97 -17.51
CA PRO A 170 -4.01 7.21 -18.21
C PRO A 170 -5.13 7.99 -17.50
N VAL A 171 -5.05 9.33 -17.54
CA VAL A 171 -6.00 10.23 -16.86
C VAL A 171 -7.46 9.97 -17.28
N VAL A 172 -7.68 9.55 -18.51
CA VAL A 172 -9.03 9.22 -19.02
C VAL A 172 -9.64 8.05 -18.23
N VAL A 173 -8.84 7.03 -17.92
CA VAL A 173 -9.29 5.86 -17.17
C VAL A 173 -9.52 6.20 -15.71
N THR A 174 -8.57 6.90 -15.08
CA THR A 174 -8.71 7.30 -13.67
C THR A 174 -9.94 8.18 -13.47
N SER A 175 -10.17 9.16 -14.36
CA SER A 175 -11.35 10.03 -14.30
C SER A 175 -12.68 9.26 -14.51
N ALA A 176 -12.70 8.24 -15.34
CA ALA A 176 -13.88 7.39 -15.53
C ALA A 176 -14.16 6.52 -14.30
N VAL A 177 -13.11 5.97 -13.67
CA VAL A 177 -13.22 5.20 -12.43
C VAL A 177 -13.70 6.09 -11.29
N ASP A 178 -13.14 7.31 -11.15
CA ASP A 178 -13.53 8.27 -10.12
C ASP A 178 -15.01 8.66 -10.25
N LYS A 179 -15.48 8.93 -11.47
CA LYS A 179 -16.91 9.20 -11.72
C LYS A 179 -17.80 8.04 -11.35
N LYS A 180 -17.41 6.82 -11.71
CA LYS A 180 -18.15 5.60 -11.36
C LYS A 180 -18.24 5.44 -9.85
N LEU A 181 -17.12 5.63 -9.16
CA LEU A 181 -17.05 5.54 -7.69
C LEU A 181 -17.92 6.61 -7.03
N ALA A 182 -17.88 7.85 -7.50
CA ALA A 182 -18.71 8.94 -7.01
C ALA A 182 -20.21 8.63 -7.12
N VAL A 183 -20.64 8.09 -8.28
CA VAL A 183 -22.04 7.66 -8.47
C VAL A 183 -22.40 6.52 -7.52
N GLN A 184 -21.55 5.54 -7.37
CA GLN A 184 -21.79 4.42 -6.44
C GLN A 184 -21.92 4.90 -5.00
N GLN A 185 -21.02 5.77 -4.55
CA GLN A 185 -21.11 6.38 -3.21
C GLN A 185 -22.39 7.20 -3.02
N ALA A 186 -22.84 7.93 -4.05
CA ALA A 186 -24.10 8.66 -4.01
C ALA A 186 -25.32 7.72 -3.88
N ILE A 187 -25.31 6.58 -4.55
CA ILE A 187 -26.36 5.56 -4.41
C ILE A 187 -26.36 4.98 -2.98
N GLU A 188 -25.21 4.57 -2.46
CA GLU A 188 -25.09 4.05 -1.09
C GLU A 188 -25.55 5.08 -0.07
N GLN A 189 -25.20 6.35 -0.24
CA GLN A 189 -25.68 7.43 0.63
C GLN A 189 -27.22 7.52 0.61
N LYS A 190 -27.83 7.47 -0.57
CA LYS A 190 -29.30 7.49 -0.68
C LYS A 190 -29.98 6.29 -0.04
N GLU A 191 -29.39 5.11 -0.12
CA GLU A 191 -29.88 3.93 0.58
C GLU A 191 -29.83 4.10 2.10
N TYR A 192 -28.75 4.68 2.64
CA TYR A 192 -28.66 5.00 4.07
C TYR A 192 -29.69 6.06 4.49
N GLU A 193 -29.87 7.13 3.69
CA GLU A 193 -30.89 8.15 3.95
C GLU A 193 -32.31 7.54 4.02
N LEU A 194 -32.64 6.63 3.09
CA LEU A 194 -33.90 5.89 3.10
C LEU A 194 -34.07 5.05 4.37
N LYS A 195 -33.06 4.27 4.75
CA LYS A 195 -33.08 3.48 5.99
C LYS A 195 -33.27 4.34 7.24
N ILE A 196 -32.62 5.52 7.28
CA ILE A 196 -32.80 6.47 8.38
C ILE A 196 -34.21 7.02 8.40
N ALA A 197 -34.77 7.40 7.25
CA ALA A 197 -36.16 7.88 7.15
C ALA A 197 -37.16 6.81 7.57
N GLU A 198 -37.01 5.55 7.17
CA GLU A 198 -37.83 4.43 7.61
C GLU A 198 -37.78 4.24 9.12
N LYS A 199 -36.54 4.26 9.70
CA LYS A 199 -36.38 4.15 11.16
C LYS A 199 -37.00 5.31 11.92
N ASN A 200 -36.86 6.52 11.41
CA ASN A 200 -37.48 7.71 12.00
C ASN A 200 -39.03 7.60 11.95
N ALA A 201 -39.60 7.15 10.83
CA ALA A 201 -41.02 6.92 10.72
C ALA A 201 -41.51 5.84 11.71
N GLU A 202 -40.75 4.77 11.89
CA GLU A 202 -41.07 3.73 12.88
C GLU A 202 -40.99 4.26 14.32
N ILE A 203 -39.98 5.06 14.64
CA ILE A 203 -39.87 5.74 15.96
C ILE A 203 -41.08 6.62 16.19
N GLN A 204 -41.52 7.41 15.21
CA GLN A 204 -42.70 8.27 15.34
C GLN A 204 -44.00 7.45 15.56
N ARG A 205 -44.14 6.32 14.85
CA ARG A 205 -45.26 5.41 15.05
C ARG A 205 -45.29 4.84 16.47
N VAL A 206 -44.13 4.39 16.98
CA VAL A 206 -44.01 3.84 18.34
C VAL A 206 -44.30 4.92 19.38
N LEU A 207 -43.78 6.14 19.20
CA LEU A 207 -44.06 7.27 20.10
C LEU A 207 -45.56 7.64 20.10
N ALA A 208 -46.18 7.74 18.93
CA ALA A 208 -47.62 8.04 18.81
C ALA A 208 -48.47 6.95 19.44
N LYS A 209 -48.07 5.67 19.26
CA LYS A 209 -48.75 4.54 19.95
C LYS A 209 -48.60 4.64 21.46
N GLY A 210 -47.39 4.89 21.95
CA GLY A 210 -47.11 5.07 23.38
C GLY A 210 -47.92 6.23 24.00
N GLN A 211 -48.03 7.36 23.30
CA GLN A 211 -48.85 8.51 23.72
C GLN A 211 -50.32 8.17 23.78
N ARG A 212 -50.83 7.47 22.74
CA ARG A 212 -52.22 7.01 22.73
C ARG A 212 -52.51 6.06 23.90
N ASP A 213 -51.65 5.07 24.10
CA ASP A 213 -51.81 4.06 25.16
C ASP A 213 -51.73 4.72 26.56
N ALA A 214 -50.80 5.70 26.73
CA ALA A 214 -50.70 6.51 27.95
C ALA A 214 -51.99 7.34 28.19
N GLN A 215 -52.53 7.95 27.13
CA GLN A 215 -53.76 8.74 27.22
C GLN A 215 -54.96 7.88 27.57
N GLN A 216 -55.08 6.70 27.00
CA GLN A 216 -56.14 5.73 27.39
C GLN A 216 -56.05 5.33 28.87
N ILE A 217 -54.85 5.12 29.40
CA ILE A 217 -54.65 4.79 30.83
C ILE A 217 -55.08 5.96 31.72
N ILE A 218 -54.75 7.17 31.34
CA ILE A 218 -55.12 8.40 32.06
C ILE A 218 -56.65 8.58 32.02
N ASP A 219 -57.25 8.49 30.84
CA ASP A 219 -58.71 8.65 30.67
C ASP A 219 -59.52 7.61 31.46
N ALA A 220 -59.04 6.36 31.50
CA ALA A 220 -59.68 5.29 32.30
C ALA A 220 -59.60 5.55 33.83
N GLY A 221 -58.59 6.29 34.29
CA GLY A 221 -58.38 6.66 35.68
C GLY A 221 -59.03 7.98 36.08
N LEU A 222 -59.45 8.85 35.13
CA LEU A 222 -60.03 10.16 35.36
C LEU A 222 -61.50 10.05 35.57
N THR A 223 -61.90 9.78 36.80
CA THR A 223 -63.32 9.90 37.18
C THR A 223 -63.71 11.36 37.45
N GLN A 224 -64.95 11.72 37.18
CA GLN A 224 -65.45 13.09 37.42
C GLN A 224 -65.23 13.56 38.87
N ARG A 225 -65.34 12.62 39.84
CA ARG A 225 -65.04 12.88 41.26
C ARG A 225 -63.53 13.20 41.47
N TYR A 226 -62.61 12.56 40.78
CA TYR A 226 -61.22 12.83 40.90
C TYR A 226 -60.85 14.18 40.31
N LEU A 227 -61.44 14.58 39.20
CA LEU A 227 -61.29 15.89 38.60
C LEU A 227 -61.77 17.02 39.50
N GLN A 228 -62.97 16.81 40.14
CA GLN A 228 -63.48 17.77 41.11
C GLN A 228 -62.62 17.88 42.37
N TYR A 229 -62.14 16.76 42.90
CA TYR A 229 -61.18 16.76 44.01
C TYR A 229 -59.91 17.50 43.66
N LYS A 230 -59.36 17.26 42.48
CA LYS A 230 -58.13 17.92 42.01
C LYS A 230 -58.33 19.41 41.76
N ALA A 231 -59.46 19.83 41.27
CA ALA A 231 -59.81 21.24 41.11
C ALA A 231 -59.92 21.94 42.48
N LEU A 232 -60.50 21.32 43.52
CA LEU A 232 -60.52 21.86 44.89
C LEU A 232 -59.11 21.94 45.48
N GLU A 233 -58.27 20.94 45.30
CA GLU A 233 -56.86 20.98 45.75
C GLU A 233 -56.08 22.15 45.14
N VAL A 234 -56.25 22.40 43.82
CA VAL A 234 -55.63 23.53 43.13
C VAL A 234 -56.16 24.89 43.66
N GLN A 235 -57.50 24.95 43.91
CA GLN A 235 -58.11 26.15 44.51
C GLN A 235 -57.54 26.44 45.92
N ASP A 236 -57.43 25.37 46.75
CA ASP A 236 -56.86 25.50 48.11
C ASP A 236 -55.37 26.03 48.04
N LYS A 237 -54.60 25.47 47.15
CA LYS A 237 -53.21 25.95 46.92
C LYS A 237 -53.14 27.41 46.41
N LEU A 238 -54.12 27.85 45.64
CA LEU A 238 -54.19 29.22 45.16
C LEU A 238 -54.63 30.17 46.29
N THR A 239 -55.49 29.79 47.23
CA THR A 239 -55.92 30.61 48.34
C THR A 239 -54.85 30.75 49.43
N THR A 240 -54.00 29.74 49.59
CA THR A 240 -52.89 29.76 50.60
C THR A 240 -51.65 30.48 50.16
N ASN A 241 -51.54 30.90 48.92
CA ASN A 241 -50.32 31.57 48.41
C ASN A 241 -50.52 33.11 48.40
N PRO A 242 -49.79 33.88 49.24
CA PRO A 242 -49.98 35.32 49.38
C PRO A 242 -49.61 36.17 48.14
N ASN A 243 -48.95 35.56 47.15
CA ASN A 243 -48.56 36.25 45.90
C ASN A 243 -49.44 35.85 44.70
N THR A 244 -50.61 35.25 44.92
CA THR A 244 -51.48 34.83 43.82
C THR A 244 -52.21 36.01 43.19
N LYS A 245 -52.00 36.22 41.90
CA LYS A 245 -52.74 37.18 41.09
C LYS A 245 -53.74 36.42 40.25
N PHE A 246 -55.03 36.78 40.36
CA PHE A 246 -56.10 36.16 39.56
C PHE A 246 -56.23 36.89 38.22
N PHE A 247 -56.04 36.19 37.15
CA PHE A 247 -56.34 36.66 35.81
C PHE A 247 -57.54 35.89 35.29
N PHE A 248 -58.61 36.61 35.04
CA PHE A 248 -59.79 36.03 34.38
C PHE A 248 -59.52 36.07 32.86
N VAL A 249 -59.25 34.89 32.31
CA VAL A 249 -59.17 34.72 30.86
C VAL A 249 -60.50 34.11 30.40
N PRO A 250 -61.28 34.83 29.56
CA PRO A 250 -62.47 34.29 29.01
C PRO A 250 -62.15 33.04 28.17
N ILE A 251 -62.87 31.94 28.47
CA ILE A 251 -62.72 30.70 27.74
C ILE A 251 -63.79 30.63 26.65
N GLY A 252 -63.35 30.45 25.38
CA GLY A 252 -64.29 30.27 24.26
C GLY A 252 -65.06 28.93 24.37
N LYS A 253 -66.02 28.74 23.51
CA LYS A 253 -66.80 27.50 23.46
C LYS A 253 -66.00 26.23 23.26
N ASP A 254 -64.81 26.38 22.75
CA ASP A 254 -63.83 25.28 22.44
C ASP A 254 -62.87 24.98 23.60
N GLY A 255 -63.05 25.59 24.77
CA GLY A 255 -62.22 25.39 25.95
C GLY A 255 -60.86 26.07 25.88
N LEU A 256 -60.59 26.89 24.86
CA LEU A 256 -59.34 27.61 24.67
C LEU A 256 -59.47 29.06 25.18
N PRO A 257 -58.40 29.63 25.77
CA PRO A 257 -58.40 31.04 26.18
C PRO A 257 -58.57 31.94 24.97
N VAL A 258 -59.50 32.89 25.02
CA VAL A 258 -59.69 33.90 23.97
C VAL A 258 -58.60 34.96 24.16
N ILE A 259 -57.65 34.98 23.26
CA ILE A 259 -56.64 36.02 23.18
C ILE A 259 -57.27 37.22 22.47
N LEU A 260 -57.64 38.27 23.21
CA LEU A 260 -58.09 39.53 22.62
C LEU A 260 -56.82 40.28 22.19
N ASP A 261 -56.63 40.36 20.88
CA ASP A 261 -55.57 41.21 20.30
C ASP A 261 -55.96 42.70 20.53
N THR A 262 -55.19 43.39 21.38
CA THR A 262 -55.39 44.79 21.73
C THR A 262 -54.59 45.72 20.79
N HIS A 263 -54.27 45.29 19.59
CA HIS A 263 -53.62 46.14 18.60
C HIS A 263 -54.63 46.78 17.65
N ASP A 264 -55.42 47.74 18.22
CA ASP A 264 -56.02 48.81 17.43
C ASP A 264 -56.01 50.10 18.27
N LYS A 265 -54.88 50.84 18.13
CA LYS A 265 -54.81 52.32 18.01
C LYS A 265 -53.41 52.77 17.73
#